data_34b5bcfca115f40c6e0484d3a17b8d62
#
_entry.id   34b5bcfca115f40c6e0484d3a17b8d62
#
_cell.length_a   1.000
_cell.length_b   1.000
_cell.length_c   1.000
_cell.angle_alpha   90.00
_cell.angle_beta   90.00
_cell.angle_gamma   90.00
#
_symmetry.space_group_name_H-M   'P 1'
#
loop_
_entity.id
_entity.type
_entity.pdbx_description
1 polymer ?
#
loop_
_entity_poly.entity_id
_entity_poly.type
_entity_poly.pdbx_seq_one_letter_code
_entity_poly.pdbx_strand_id
1 'polypeptide(L)'
;MTNKEKVVALLKSIETGAAEPIGYINPNKYIQHNLGAADGLEGFGELMKMLPANTAKANTVRAFQDGDFVVAHTEYDFFGPKIGFDIFKFENGQIVEHWDNLQETVTETANGHTMIDGATEIKDLDKTKENKEL
;
A
#
# COMPACT_ATOMS: atom_id res chain seq x y z
N MET A 1 -0.26 -14.57 10.40
CA MET A 1 -0.58 -13.28 9.77
C MET A 1 -0.56 -13.43 8.26
N THR A 2 -1.62 -13.05 7.59
CA THR A 2 -1.69 -13.13 6.13
C THR A 2 -0.84 -12.04 5.47
N ASN A 3 -0.50 -12.22 4.19
CA ASN A 3 0.23 -11.18 3.45
C ASN A 3 -0.58 -9.87 3.41
N LYS A 4 -1.90 -9.97 3.26
CA LYS A 4 -2.79 -8.81 3.28
C LYS A 4 -2.69 -8.05 4.62
N GLU A 5 -2.72 -8.76 5.73
CA GLU A 5 -2.57 -8.15 7.06
C GLU A 5 -1.20 -7.47 7.23
N LYS A 6 -0.14 -8.08 6.70
CA LYS A 6 1.20 -7.49 6.73
C LYS A 6 1.26 -6.17 5.98
N VAL A 7 0.64 -6.10 4.80
CA VAL A 7 0.59 -4.86 4.00
C VAL A 7 -0.16 -3.77 4.74
N VAL A 8 -1.33 -4.09 5.29
CA VAL A 8 -2.13 -3.10 6.03
C VAL A 8 -1.33 -2.56 7.22
N ALA A 9 -0.64 -3.45 7.96
CA ALA A 9 0.19 -3.04 9.08
C ALA A 9 1.39 -2.17 8.65
N LEU A 10 2.03 -2.52 7.53
CA LEU A 10 3.15 -1.76 6.99
C LEU A 10 2.72 -0.34 6.60
N LEU A 11 1.61 -0.21 5.90
CA LEU A 11 1.11 1.10 5.48
C LEU A 11 0.70 1.94 6.71
N LYS A 12 0.09 1.32 7.70
CA LYS A 12 -0.26 2.01 8.95
C LYS A 12 0.96 2.49 9.71
N SER A 13 2.10 1.82 9.57
CA SER A 13 3.33 2.23 10.22
C SER A 13 3.84 3.60 9.75
N ILE A 14 3.41 4.06 8.58
CA ILE A 14 3.69 5.41 8.09
C ILE A 14 3.11 6.44 9.06
N GLU A 15 1.91 6.18 9.60
CA GLU A 15 1.26 7.05 10.56
C GLU A 15 1.80 6.86 11.98
N THR A 16 1.98 5.63 12.40
CA THR A 16 2.30 5.30 13.80
C THR A 16 3.79 5.32 14.12
N GLY A 17 4.65 5.20 13.11
CA GLY A 17 6.09 5.06 13.30
C GLY A 17 6.50 3.70 13.86
N ALA A 18 5.62 2.71 13.86
CA ALA A 18 5.92 1.37 14.36
C ALA A 18 7.05 0.73 13.55
N ALA A 19 8.06 0.19 14.23
CA ALA A 19 9.22 -0.41 13.58
C ALA A 19 8.99 -1.86 13.15
N GLU A 20 8.09 -2.58 13.82
CA GLU A 20 7.87 -4.00 13.59
C GLU A 20 7.48 -4.34 12.13
N PRO A 21 6.55 -3.60 11.47
CA PRO A 21 6.17 -3.93 10.10
C PRO A 21 7.28 -3.84 9.07
N ILE A 22 8.35 -3.09 9.33
CA ILE A 22 9.51 -3.04 8.45
C ILE A 22 10.14 -4.44 8.30
N GLY A 23 10.02 -5.29 9.31
CA GLY A 23 10.48 -6.66 9.27
C GLY A 23 9.76 -7.55 8.26
N TYR A 24 8.63 -7.10 7.71
CA TYR A 24 7.93 -7.83 6.64
C TYR A 24 8.58 -7.66 5.28
N ILE A 25 9.49 -6.71 5.14
CA ILE A 25 10.24 -6.45 3.91
C ILE A 25 11.49 -7.31 3.90
N ASN A 26 11.77 -7.98 2.77
CA ASN A 26 12.99 -8.76 2.62
C ASN A 26 14.21 -7.82 2.63
N PRO A 27 15.13 -7.96 3.57
CA PRO A 27 16.26 -7.03 3.70
C PRO A 27 17.30 -7.17 2.58
N ASN A 28 17.27 -8.27 1.84
CA ASN A 28 18.23 -8.56 0.77
C ASN A 28 17.66 -8.34 -0.63
N LYS A 29 16.33 -8.18 -0.74
CA LYS A 29 15.67 -7.99 -2.03
C LYS A 29 14.40 -7.17 -1.84
N TYR A 30 14.44 -5.91 -2.25
CA TYR A 30 13.26 -5.06 -2.26
C TYR A 30 13.38 -4.03 -3.38
N ILE A 31 12.58 -4.21 -4.42
CA ILE A 31 12.58 -3.34 -5.60
C ILE A 31 11.44 -2.33 -5.43
N GLN A 32 11.78 -1.05 -5.48
CA GLN A 32 10.83 0.05 -5.33
C GLN A 32 10.59 0.75 -6.66
N HIS A 33 9.33 0.82 -7.07
CA HIS A 33 8.94 1.51 -8.30
C HIS A 33 8.40 2.92 -8.06
N ASN A 34 8.37 3.38 -6.81
CA ASN A 34 8.05 4.77 -6.50
C ASN A 34 9.27 5.63 -6.79
N LEU A 35 9.12 6.62 -7.68
CA LEU A 35 10.23 7.48 -8.11
C LEU A 35 10.75 8.39 -6.99
N GLY A 36 9.99 8.56 -5.92
CA GLY A 36 10.40 9.36 -4.76
C GLY A 36 11.20 8.58 -3.71
N ALA A 37 11.44 7.29 -3.93
CA ALA A 37 12.15 6.45 -2.97
C ALA A 37 13.20 5.60 -3.67
N ALA A 38 14.34 5.38 -3.00
CA ALA A 38 15.38 4.49 -3.50
C ALA A 38 15.01 3.02 -3.26
N ASP A 39 15.66 2.11 -4.00
CA ASP A 39 15.48 0.67 -3.82
C ASP A 39 16.00 0.21 -2.45
N GLY A 40 15.45 -0.92 -2.02
CA GLY A 40 15.89 -1.63 -0.84
C GLY A 40 15.30 -1.09 0.46
N LEU A 41 15.56 -1.82 1.54
CA LEU A 41 15.06 -1.48 2.87
C LEU A 41 15.60 -0.13 3.34
N GLU A 42 16.83 0.20 2.98
CA GLU A 42 17.45 1.49 3.30
C GLU A 42 16.68 2.65 2.67
N GLY A 43 16.28 2.51 1.39
CA GLY A 43 15.49 3.52 0.69
C GLY A 43 14.13 3.75 1.36
N PHE A 44 13.49 2.69 1.82
CA PHE A 44 12.25 2.80 2.58
C PHE A 44 12.47 3.56 3.89
N GLY A 45 13.56 3.25 4.60
CA GLY A 45 13.90 3.93 5.87
C GLY A 45 14.18 5.42 5.67
N GLU A 46 14.85 5.79 4.57
CA GLU A 46 15.09 7.20 4.24
C GLU A 46 13.80 7.94 3.95
N LEU A 47 12.87 7.30 3.21
CA LEU A 47 11.57 7.89 2.93
C LEU A 47 10.80 8.16 4.22
N MET A 48 10.83 7.23 5.17
CA MET A 48 10.15 7.39 6.46
C MET A 48 10.73 8.56 7.27
N LYS A 49 12.03 8.80 7.18
CA LYS A 49 12.69 9.94 7.86
C LYS A 49 12.31 11.28 7.27
N MET A 50 11.93 11.32 5.99
CA MET A 50 11.54 12.56 5.31
C MET A 50 10.13 12.99 5.67
N LEU A 51 9.30 12.10 6.24
CA LEU A 51 7.93 12.42 6.60
C LEU A 51 7.90 13.25 7.88
N PRO A 52 7.06 14.32 7.94
CA PRO A 52 6.92 15.10 9.16
C PRO A 52 6.43 14.25 10.33
N ALA A 53 7.10 14.37 11.49
CA ALA A 53 6.73 13.62 12.68
C ALA A 53 5.29 13.92 13.09
N ASN A 54 4.51 12.88 13.38
CA ASN A 54 3.14 12.96 13.89
C ASN A 54 2.12 13.64 12.97
N THR A 55 2.48 13.88 11.70
CA THR A 55 1.57 14.53 10.74
C THR A 55 1.17 13.61 9.60
N ALA A 56 1.95 12.58 9.31
CA ALA A 56 1.61 11.61 8.26
C ALA A 56 0.46 10.72 8.70
N LYS A 57 -0.47 10.44 7.79
CA LYS A 57 -1.59 9.52 8.02
C LYS A 57 -1.70 8.52 6.89
N ALA A 58 -2.14 7.31 7.23
CA ALA A 58 -2.41 6.26 6.27
C ALA A 58 -3.61 5.45 6.74
N ASN A 59 -4.67 5.44 5.92
CA ASN A 59 -5.87 4.69 6.21
C ASN A 59 -6.21 3.81 5.00
N THR A 60 -5.94 2.51 5.12
CA THR A 60 -6.27 1.55 4.07
C THR A 60 -7.77 1.29 4.08
N VAL A 61 -8.44 1.76 3.04
CA VAL A 61 -9.90 1.64 2.89
C VAL A 61 -10.27 0.22 2.51
N ARG A 62 -9.51 -0.39 1.61
CA ARG A 62 -9.70 -1.76 1.18
C ARG A 62 -8.39 -2.38 0.74
N ALA A 63 -8.29 -3.69 0.89
CA ALA A 63 -7.14 -4.46 0.43
C ALA A 63 -7.61 -5.83 -0.05
N PHE A 64 -6.94 -6.38 -1.06
CA PHE A 64 -7.21 -7.74 -1.52
C PHE A 64 -5.91 -8.45 -1.89
N GLN A 65 -5.97 -9.76 -1.88
CA GLN A 65 -4.83 -10.62 -2.15
C GLN A 65 -5.15 -11.56 -3.30
N ASP A 66 -4.22 -11.68 -4.25
CA ASP A 66 -4.27 -12.65 -5.33
C ASP A 66 -2.91 -13.31 -5.45
N GLY A 67 -2.81 -14.57 -5.01
CA GLY A 67 -1.54 -15.29 -5.00
C GLY A 67 -0.49 -14.57 -4.15
N ASP A 68 0.65 -14.26 -4.78
CA ASP A 68 1.77 -13.57 -4.13
C ASP A 68 1.64 -12.05 -4.14
N PHE A 69 0.54 -11.51 -4.66
CA PHE A 69 0.31 -10.08 -4.75
C PHE A 69 -0.75 -9.62 -3.76
N VAL A 70 -0.52 -8.45 -3.17
CA VAL A 70 -1.51 -7.74 -2.35
C VAL A 70 -1.68 -6.35 -2.93
N VAL A 71 -2.93 -5.93 -3.11
CA VAL A 71 -3.28 -4.58 -3.57
C VAL A 71 -4.01 -3.86 -2.45
N ALA A 72 -3.57 -2.64 -2.14
CA ALA A 72 -4.19 -1.80 -1.13
C ALA A 72 -4.62 -0.47 -1.74
N HIS A 73 -5.84 -0.04 -1.41
CA HIS A 73 -6.39 1.27 -1.77
C HIS A 73 -6.44 2.10 -0.49
N THR A 74 -5.62 3.15 -0.42
CA THR A 74 -5.31 3.84 0.83
C THR A 74 -5.47 5.35 0.70
N GLU A 75 -6.09 5.94 1.73
CA GLU A 75 -6.04 7.38 1.94
C GLU A 75 -4.77 7.73 2.67
N TYR A 76 -3.98 8.63 2.10
CA TYR A 76 -2.77 9.14 2.74
C TYR A 76 -2.91 10.63 3.01
N ASP A 77 -2.28 11.09 4.08
CA ASP A 77 -2.02 12.50 4.31
C ASP A 77 -0.57 12.66 4.72
N PHE A 78 0.28 12.91 3.73
CA PHE A 78 1.66 13.35 3.90
C PHE A 78 1.98 14.29 2.74
N PHE A 79 2.46 15.48 3.06
CA PHE A 79 2.61 16.56 2.08
C PHE A 79 1.28 16.85 1.34
N GLY A 80 0.15 16.75 2.08
CA GLY A 80 -1.18 16.93 1.56
C GLY A 80 -1.96 15.63 1.40
N PRO A 81 -3.31 15.71 1.27
CA PRO A 81 -4.16 14.52 1.14
C PRO A 81 -3.99 13.86 -0.22
N LYS A 82 -3.82 12.54 -0.22
CA LYS A 82 -3.61 11.72 -1.41
C LYS A 82 -4.41 10.43 -1.32
N ILE A 83 -4.74 9.89 -2.49
CA ILE A 83 -5.29 8.54 -2.60
C ILE A 83 -4.30 7.72 -3.42
N GLY A 84 -4.00 6.52 -2.96
CA GLY A 84 -3.06 5.67 -3.63
C GLY A 84 -3.51 4.23 -3.77
N PHE A 85 -3.04 3.60 -4.83
CA PHE A 85 -3.04 2.16 -5.00
C PHE A 85 -1.61 1.67 -4.83
N ASP A 86 -1.42 0.75 -3.91
CA ASP A 86 -0.13 0.10 -3.65
C ASP A 86 -0.25 -1.37 -4.00
N ILE A 87 0.73 -1.88 -4.75
CA ILE A 87 0.82 -3.30 -5.10
C ILE A 87 2.10 -3.84 -4.51
N PHE A 88 1.99 -4.91 -3.75
CA PHE A 88 3.12 -5.57 -3.10
C PHE A 88 3.24 -7.01 -3.59
N LYS A 89 4.45 -7.41 -3.96
CA LYS A 89 4.75 -8.80 -4.30
C LYS A 89 5.49 -9.45 -3.13
N PHE A 90 5.08 -10.67 -2.80
CA PHE A 90 5.66 -11.47 -1.72
C PHE A 90 6.43 -12.67 -2.27
N GLU A 91 7.51 -13.01 -1.61
CA GLU A 91 8.22 -14.29 -1.76
C GLU A 91 8.51 -14.83 -0.37
N ASN A 92 8.11 -16.07 -0.10
CA ASN A 92 8.32 -16.73 1.20
C ASN A 92 7.82 -15.90 2.40
N GLY A 93 6.68 -15.23 2.21
CA GLY A 93 6.06 -14.43 3.27
C GLY A 93 6.69 -13.07 3.51
N GLN A 94 7.62 -12.63 2.64
CA GLN A 94 8.28 -11.33 2.74
C GLN A 94 8.05 -10.51 1.48
N ILE A 95 7.92 -9.20 1.67
CA ILE A 95 7.74 -8.24 0.56
C ILE A 95 9.06 -8.09 -0.18
N VAL A 96 9.03 -8.30 -1.50
CA VAL A 96 10.21 -8.20 -2.36
C VAL A 96 10.09 -7.14 -3.45
N GLU A 97 8.88 -6.63 -3.68
CA GLU A 97 8.66 -5.62 -4.73
C GLU A 97 7.42 -4.79 -4.42
N HIS A 98 7.46 -3.51 -4.76
CA HIS A 98 6.38 -2.57 -4.49
C HIS A 98 6.20 -1.62 -5.67
N TRP A 99 4.95 -1.45 -6.08
CA TRP A 99 4.51 -0.43 -7.02
C TRP A 99 3.47 0.44 -6.36
N ASP A 100 3.43 1.71 -6.69
CA ASP A 100 2.34 2.58 -6.26
C ASP A 100 1.96 3.59 -7.32
N ASN A 101 0.77 4.13 -7.16
CA ASN A 101 0.25 5.24 -7.94
C ASN A 101 -0.50 6.14 -6.98
N LEU A 102 0.02 7.34 -6.76
CA LEU A 102 -0.55 8.32 -5.84
C LEU A 102 -1.15 9.47 -6.64
N GLN A 103 -2.32 9.92 -6.21
CA GLN A 103 -3.00 11.07 -6.79
C GLN A 103 -3.52 11.97 -5.67
N GLU A 104 -3.43 13.28 -5.86
CA GLU A 104 -4.03 14.22 -4.92
C GLU A 104 -5.53 14.00 -4.83
N THR A 105 -6.06 14.08 -3.61
CA THR A 105 -7.48 13.84 -3.35
C THR A 105 -8.34 14.89 -4.04
N VAL A 106 -9.33 14.43 -4.82
CA VAL A 106 -10.34 15.29 -5.44
C VAL A 106 -11.63 15.16 -4.62
N THR A 107 -12.13 16.24 -4.07
CA THR A 107 -13.35 16.27 -3.25
C THR A 107 -14.60 16.58 -4.05
N GLU A 108 -14.46 17.38 -5.13
CA GLU A 108 -15.57 17.66 -6.05
C GLU A 108 -15.40 16.82 -7.30
N THR A 109 -16.25 15.81 -7.46
CA THR A 109 -16.19 14.89 -8.59
C THR A 109 -17.39 15.09 -9.51
N ALA A 110 -17.21 14.80 -10.79
CA ALA A 110 -18.25 15.00 -11.81
C ALA A 110 -19.50 14.15 -11.57
N ASN A 111 -19.36 12.97 -10.96
CA ASN A 111 -20.46 12.04 -10.73
C ASN A 111 -20.93 11.97 -9.27
N GLY A 112 -20.34 12.75 -8.38
CA GLY A 112 -20.71 12.76 -6.95
C GLY A 112 -20.11 11.63 -6.13
N HIS A 113 -19.37 10.68 -6.73
CA HIS A 113 -18.68 9.62 -6.01
C HIS A 113 -17.32 10.11 -5.53
N THR A 114 -16.90 9.67 -4.34
CA THR A 114 -15.56 9.96 -3.84
C THR A 114 -14.55 8.98 -4.42
N MET A 115 -13.25 9.32 -4.33
CA MET A 115 -12.18 8.45 -4.83
C MET A 115 -12.05 7.15 -4.07
N ILE A 116 -12.65 7.04 -2.90
CA ILE A 116 -12.58 5.85 -2.04
C ILE A 116 -13.96 5.20 -1.82
N ASP A 117 -14.95 5.63 -2.59
CA ASP A 117 -16.31 5.10 -2.55
C ASP A 117 -16.33 3.62 -2.98
N GLY A 118 -17.36 2.91 -2.53
CA GLY A 118 -17.58 1.51 -2.91
C GLY A 118 -17.37 0.52 -1.76
N ALA A 119 -17.46 -0.76 -2.10
CA ALA A 119 -17.37 -1.84 -1.12
C ALA A 119 -16.00 -1.91 -0.46
N THR A 120 -15.99 -2.07 0.85
CA THR A 120 -14.75 -2.19 1.64
C THR A 120 -14.49 -3.62 2.10
N GLU A 121 -15.52 -4.47 2.12
CA GLU A 121 -15.38 -5.89 2.40
C GLU A 121 -15.12 -6.64 1.10
N ILE A 122 -13.95 -7.25 1.01
CA ILE A 122 -13.51 -7.99 -0.18
C ILE A 122 -13.24 -9.42 0.24
N LYS A 123 -13.93 -10.36 -0.42
CA LYS A 123 -13.64 -11.78 -0.25
C LYS A 123 -12.55 -12.16 -1.23
N ASP A 124 -11.43 -12.62 -0.71
CA ASP A 124 -10.27 -13.02 -1.53
C ASP A 124 -10.51 -14.42 -2.09
N LEU A 125 -11.40 -14.52 -3.07
CA LEU A 125 -11.69 -15.75 -3.79
C LEU A 125 -10.80 -15.82 -5.03
N ASP A 126 -10.33 -17.03 -5.36
CA ASP A 126 -9.57 -17.23 -6.59
C ASP A 126 -10.52 -17.17 -7.79
N LYS A 127 -10.50 -16.03 -8.46
CA LYS A 127 -11.30 -15.74 -9.64
C LYS A 127 -10.46 -15.55 -10.89
N THR A 128 -9.19 -15.93 -10.84
CA THR A 128 -8.24 -15.70 -11.93
C THR A 128 -8.74 -16.30 -13.25
N LYS A 129 -9.25 -17.52 -13.22
CA LYS A 129 -9.76 -18.18 -14.43
C LYS A 129 -10.98 -17.45 -14.98
N GLU A 130 -11.93 -17.10 -14.13
CA GLU A 130 -13.16 -16.39 -14.54
C GLU A 130 -12.81 -15.01 -15.10
N ASN A 131 -11.91 -14.30 -14.47
CA ASN A 131 -11.49 -12.97 -14.90
C ASN A 131 -10.80 -12.99 -16.28
N LYS A 132 -10.05 -14.03 -16.57
CA LYS A 132 -9.38 -14.20 -17.88
C LYS A 132 -10.35 -14.50 -19.02
N GLU A 133 -11.52 -15.03 -18.74
CA GLU A 133 -12.55 -15.34 -19.70
C GLU A 133 -13.43 -14.14 -20.07
N LEU A 134 -13.31 -13.06 -19.29
CA LEU A 134 -14.00 -11.81 -19.57
C LEU A 134 -13.22 -10.99 -20.62
#